data_6b1e7e80f25039bb564492aad459c38b
#
_entry.id   6b1e7e80f25039bb564492aad459c38b
#
_cell.length_a   1.000
_cell.length_b   1.000
_cell.length_c   1.000
_cell.angle_alpha   90.00
_cell.angle_beta   90.00
_cell.angle_gamma   90.00
#
_symmetry.space_group_name_H-M   'P 1'
#
loop_
_entity.id
_entity.type
_entity.pdbx_description
1 polymer ?
#
loop_
_entity_poly.entity_id
_entity_poly.type
_entity_poly.pdbx_seq_one_letter_code
_entity_poly.pdbx_strand_id
1 'polypeptide(L)'
;LADSNGIIRDMAHRLLVQRKDVSAANPLIEMAGTHASAKARLHALCVLDGLDRLSATLLKSAFRDPHPAIRRHALRLAESRWNGDSELLKESVRLADDPNAAVRLQAACSWGESKSAEAGRALARVAIRDAGNQYIRAAVFSSAEPHFDRLAQAALEHGVLIDDVLKQGARRKTSLGALLAGLMKPGKDGYEPEQFRSLGGWLNHNPKVSPEMAEVLARARGIVTDGTASSLS
;
A
#
# COMPACT_ATOMS: atom_id res chain seq x y z
N LEU A 1 6.62 29.70 12.26
CA LEU A 1 6.03 28.36 12.03
C LEU A 1 5.73 27.61 13.35
N ALA A 2 6.30 28.03 14.48
CA ALA A 2 6.07 27.40 15.79
C ALA A 2 4.94 28.06 16.61
N ASP A 3 4.28 29.10 16.09
CA ASP A 3 3.22 29.80 16.77
C ASP A 3 2.06 28.88 17.15
N SER A 4 1.43 29.14 18.30
CA SER A 4 0.27 28.38 18.77
C SER A 4 -0.96 28.60 17.88
N ASN A 5 -1.09 29.80 17.28
CA ASN A 5 -2.16 30.13 16.36
C ASN A 5 -1.91 29.49 14.96
N GLY A 6 -2.86 28.69 14.49
CA GLY A 6 -2.78 28.02 13.21
C GLY A 6 -2.70 28.99 12.03
N ILE A 7 -3.48 30.09 12.07
CA ILE A 7 -3.51 31.10 11.00
C ILE A 7 -2.13 31.73 10.83
N ILE A 8 -1.46 32.05 11.93
CA ILE A 8 -0.10 32.65 11.88
C ILE A 8 0.90 31.66 11.28
N ARG A 9 0.82 30.36 11.67
CA ARG A 9 1.68 29.33 11.07
C ARG A 9 1.45 29.20 9.56
N ASP A 10 0.19 29.16 9.14
CA ASP A 10 -0.18 29.01 7.73
C ASP A 10 0.23 30.22 6.91
N MET A 11 0.07 31.44 7.46
CA MET A 11 0.54 32.67 6.80
C MET A 11 2.07 32.69 6.67
N ALA A 12 2.81 32.36 7.72
CA ALA A 12 4.26 32.28 7.68
C ALA A 12 4.75 31.24 6.67
N HIS A 13 4.15 30.04 6.67
CA HIS A 13 4.40 28.99 5.68
C HIS A 13 4.20 29.53 4.25
N ARG A 14 3.02 30.08 3.99
CA ARG A 14 2.67 30.62 2.65
C ARG A 14 3.64 31.70 2.20
N LEU A 15 4.00 32.65 3.09
CA LEU A 15 4.92 33.74 2.76
C LEU A 15 6.32 33.24 2.41
N LEU A 16 6.86 32.28 3.16
CA LEU A 16 8.17 31.69 2.90
C LEU A 16 8.22 31.04 1.52
N VAL A 17 7.21 30.23 1.18
CA VAL A 17 7.12 29.55 -0.10
C VAL A 17 6.90 30.54 -1.26
N GLN A 18 5.96 31.49 -1.10
CA GLN A 18 5.66 32.47 -2.17
C GLN A 18 6.84 33.40 -2.47
N ARG A 19 7.61 33.79 -1.45
CA ARG A 19 8.79 34.63 -1.62
C ARG A 19 10.02 33.86 -2.07
N LYS A 20 9.93 32.52 -2.11
CA LYS A 20 11.07 31.62 -2.37
C LYS A 20 12.26 31.95 -1.46
N ASP A 21 11.99 32.19 -0.18
CA ASP A 21 12.99 32.62 0.78
C ASP A 21 13.90 31.44 1.19
N VAL A 22 14.89 31.18 0.35
CA VAL A 22 15.86 30.11 0.58
C VAL A 22 16.80 30.39 1.77
N SER A 23 16.88 31.64 2.26
CA SER A 23 17.68 31.96 3.45
C SER A 23 17.13 31.29 4.70
N ALA A 24 15.83 30.96 4.71
CA ALA A 24 15.19 30.24 5.79
C ALA A 24 15.54 28.73 5.82
N ALA A 25 16.23 28.17 4.82
CA ALA A 25 16.43 26.72 4.70
C ALA A 25 17.13 26.11 5.92
N ASN A 26 18.26 26.69 6.39
CA ASN A 26 19.00 26.14 7.52
C ASN A 26 18.19 26.14 8.83
N PRO A 27 17.56 27.26 9.24
CA PRO A 27 16.66 27.27 10.40
C PRO A 27 15.49 26.27 10.27
N LEU A 28 14.98 26.07 9.06
CA LEU A 28 13.88 25.10 8.82
C LEU A 28 14.36 23.66 8.92
N ILE A 29 15.57 23.34 8.48
CA ILE A 29 16.16 21.99 8.62
C ILE A 29 16.33 21.66 10.11
N GLU A 30 16.86 22.59 10.90
CA GLU A 30 16.97 22.43 12.34
C GLU A 30 15.60 22.24 12.99
N MET A 31 14.64 23.12 12.67
CA MET A 31 13.27 23.03 13.17
C MET A 31 12.60 21.70 12.82
N ALA A 32 12.75 21.22 11.60
CA ALA A 32 12.17 19.95 11.16
C ALA A 32 12.73 18.75 11.93
N GLY A 33 14.01 18.80 12.32
CA GLY A 33 14.68 17.71 13.02
C GLY A 33 14.47 17.70 14.53
N THR A 34 14.41 18.88 15.17
CA THR A 34 14.61 18.98 16.62
C THR A 34 13.50 19.69 17.39
N HIS A 35 12.61 20.44 16.73
CA HIS A 35 11.62 21.24 17.43
C HIS A 35 10.62 20.37 18.21
N ALA A 36 10.34 20.74 19.47
CA ALA A 36 9.44 19.97 20.35
C ALA A 36 8.01 19.81 19.76
N SER A 37 7.47 20.86 19.14
CA SER A 37 6.14 20.82 18.52
C SER A 37 6.16 20.05 17.20
N ALA A 38 5.38 18.96 17.13
CA ALA A 38 5.18 18.21 15.88
C ALA A 38 4.58 19.08 14.76
N LYS A 39 3.73 20.05 15.11
CA LYS A 39 3.16 20.99 14.12
C LYS A 39 4.25 21.86 13.49
N ALA A 40 5.19 22.36 14.30
CA ALA A 40 6.32 23.13 13.78
C ALA A 40 7.22 22.30 12.88
N ARG A 41 7.58 21.06 13.28
CA ARG A 41 8.35 20.11 12.43
C ARG A 41 7.65 19.85 11.11
N LEU A 42 6.33 19.65 11.14
CA LEU A 42 5.53 19.42 9.93
C LEU A 42 5.58 20.62 8.98
N HIS A 43 5.29 21.82 9.50
CA HIS A 43 5.35 23.03 8.67
C HIS A 43 6.75 23.25 8.07
N ALA A 44 7.80 23.01 8.86
CA ALA A 44 9.18 23.12 8.39
C ALA A 44 9.47 22.15 7.22
N LEU A 45 9.07 20.89 7.34
CA LEU A 45 9.21 19.89 6.24
C LEU A 45 8.48 20.33 4.98
N CYS A 46 7.22 20.80 5.12
CA CYS A 46 6.43 21.23 3.98
C CYS A 46 6.96 22.52 3.32
N VAL A 47 7.49 23.47 4.13
CA VAL A 47 8.12 24.69 3.57
C VAL A 47 9.42 24.33 2.85
N LEU A 48 10.24 23.45 3.42
CA LEU A 48 11.46 22.96 2.76
C LEU A 48 11.16 22.28 1.43
N ASP A 49 10.07 21.52 1.35
CA ASP A 49 9.60 20.93 0.10
C ASP A 49 9.21 22.00 -0.92
N GLY A 50 8.38 22.98 -0.50
CA GLY A 50 7.97 24.09 -1.35
C GLY A 50 9.11 25.01 -1.79
N LEU A 51 10.24 25.03 -1.07
CA LEU A 51 11.46 25.76 -1.41
C LEU A 51 12.45 24.91 -2.24
N ASP A 52 12.12 23.64 -2.50
CA ASP A 52 13.03 22.66 -3.13
C ASP A 52 14.35 22.48 -2.34
N ARG A 53 14.23 22.44 -1.01
CA ARG A 53 15.34 22.26 -0.05
C ARG A 53 15.15 21.08 0.89
N LEU A 54 14.14 20.24 0.64
CA LEU A 54 13.88 19.04 1.42
C LEU A 54 14.81 17.90 0.94
N SER A 55 15.77 17.51 1.78
CA SER A 55 16.72 16.44 1.44
C SER A 55 16.17 15.04 1.75
N ALA A 56 16.68 14.02 1.05
CA ALA A 56 16.39 12.62 1.34
C ALA A 56 16.80 12.22 2.78
N THR A 57 17.92 12.75 3.28
CA THR A 57 18.37 12.52 4.66
C THR A 57 17.35 13.00 5.68
N LEU A 58 16.76 14.17 5.47
CA LEU A 58 15.75 14.71 6.37
C LEU A 58 14.44 13.91 6.28
N LEU A 59 14.05 13.45 5.10
CA LEU A 59 12.91 12.55 4.92
C LEU A 59 13.13 11.21 5.63
N LYS A 60 14.32 10.60 5.51
CA LYS A 60 14.67 9.36 6.23
C LYS A 60 14.57 9.55 7.76
N SER A 61 15.00 10.70 8.27
CA SER A 61 14.81 11.05 9.69
C SER A 61 13.32 11.21 10.03
N ALA A 62 12.55 11.87 9.18
CA ALA A 62 11.11 12.10 9.39
C ALA A 62 10.28 10.79 9.35
N PHE A 63 10.72 9.75 8.62
CA PHE A 63 10.11 8.41 8.71
C PHE A 63 10.25 7.77 10.10
N ARG A 64 11.16 8.26 10.93
CA ARG A 64 11.42 7.78 12.30
C ARG A 64 10.91 8.73 13.37
N ASP A 65 10.25 9.82 12.99
CA ASP A 65 9.73 10.79 13.94
C ASP A 65 8.77 10.12 14.95
N PRO A 66 8.83 10.46 16.24
CA PRO A 66 7.94 9.88 17.24
C PRO A 66 6.46 10.17 16.94
N HIS A 67 6.15 11.26 16.25
CA HIS A 67 4.78 11.65 15.97
C HIS A 67 4.27 11.08 14.63
N PRO A 68 3.18 10.31 14.62
CA PRO A 68 2.70 9.62 13.41
C PRO A 68 2.32 10.57 12.27
N ALA A 69 1.86 11.79 12.56
CA ALA A 69 1.57 12.76 11.52
C ALA A 69 2.81 13.15 10.71
N ILE A 70 3.99 13.23 11.36
CA ILE A 70 5.25 13.54 10.66
C ILE A 70 5.61 12.37 9.73
N ARG A 71 5.60 11.13 10.23
CA ARG A 71 5.88 9.94 9.42
C ARG A 71 4.94 9.83 8.21
N ARG A 72 3.64 10.09 8.44
CA ARG A 72 2.63 10.11 7.38
C ARG A 72 2.92 11.16 6.30
N HIS A 73 3.23 12.41 6.70
CA HIS A 73 3.53 13.46 5.74
C HIS A 73 4.87 13.25 5.04
N ALA A 74 5.86 12.70 5.72
CA ALA A 74 7.14 12.34 5.12
C ALA A 74 6.97 11.33 3.97
N LEU A 75 6.08 10.33 4.12
CA LEU A 75 5.74 9.41 3.02
C LEU A 75 5.22 10.17 1.80
N ARG A 76 4.23 11.04 1.99
CA ARG A 76 3.65 11.83 0.90
C ARG A 76 4.69 12.76 0.23
N LEU A 77 5.54 13.40 1.01
CA LEU A 77 6.61 14.27 0.49
C LEU A 77 7.71 13.50 -0.25
N ALA A 78 7.84 12.20 0.01
CA ALA A 78 8.83 11.36 -0.63
C ALA A 78 8.37 10.81 -2.00
N GLU A 79 7.07 10.81 -2.32
CA GLU A 79 6.50 10.18 -3.52
C GLU A 79 7.21 10.61 -4.81
N SER A 80 7.43 11.90 -5.03
CA SER A 80 8.10 12.44 -6.23
C SER A 80 9.58 12.04 -6.33
N ARG A 81 10.18 11.48 -5.29
CA ARG A 81 11.60 11.16 -5.18
C ARG A 81 11.90 9.67 -5.30
N TRP A 82 10.88 8.79 -5.28
CA TRP A 82 11.06 7.32 -5.34
C TRP A 82 11.89 6.86 -6.54
N ASN A 83 11.68 7.48 -7.72
CA ASN A 83 12.35 7.06 -8.95
C ASN A 83 13.82 7.49 -9.02
N GLY A 84 14.24 8.45 -8.19
CA GLY A 84 15.62 8.95 -8.14
C GLY A 84 16.42 8.45 -6.92
N ASP A 85 15.75 7.94 -5.89
CA ASP A 85 16.40 7.51 -4.64
C ASP A 85 15.79 6.19 -4.12
N SER A 86 16.38 5.07 -4.56
CA SER A 86 15.97 3.73 -4.13
C SER A 86 16.19 3.49 -2.63
N GLU A 87 17.16 4.15 -2.01
CA GLU A 87 17.43 4.03 -0.58
C GLU A 87 16.38 4.76 0.26
N LEU A 88 15.84 5.87 -0.24
CA LEU A 88 14.71 6.55 0.40
C LEU A 88 13.47 5.63 0.41
N LEU A 89 13.20 4.97 -0.71
CA LEU A 89 12.11 3.99 -0.79
C LEU A 89 12.32 2.82 0.17
N LYS A 90 13.51 2.21 0.21
CA LYS A 90 13.83 1.11 1.15
C LYS A 90 13.63 1.52 2.61
N GLU A 91 14.01 2.73 2.99
CA GLU A 91 13.75 3.23 4.34
C GLU A 91 12.25 3.38 4.64
N SER A 92 11.45 3.75 3.64
CA SER A 92 10.01 3.91 3.80
C SER A 92 9.26 2.60 4.03
N VAL A 93 9.73 1.47 3.46
CA VAL A 93 9.01 0.17 3.52
C VAL A 93 8.90 -0.40 4.93
N ARG A 94 9.71 0.06 5.87
CA ARG A 94 9.57 -0.25 7.30
C ARG A 94 8.24 0.24 7.89
N LEU A 95 7.64 1.29 7.30
CA LEU A 95 6.37 1.86 7.73
C LEU A 95 5.16 0.96 7.38
N ALA A 96 5.37 -0.17 6.71
CA ALA A 96 4.36 -1.22 6.58
C ALA A 96 3.96 -1.79 7.95
N ASP A 97 4.89 -1.75 8.91
CA ASP A 97 4.70 -2.27 10.25
C ASP A 97 4.47 -1.16 11.29
N ASP A 98 4.22 0.09 10.83
CA ASP A 98 3.96 1.22 11.72
C ASP A 98 2.78 0.92 12.66
N PRO A 99 2.90 1.24 13.96
CA PRO A 99 1.80 1.01 14.91
C PRO A 99 0.55 1.83 14.58
N ASN A 100 0.70 2.97 13.92
CA ASN A 100 -0.41 3.86 13.59
C ASN A 100 -1.02 3.52 12.23
N ALA A 101 -2.31 3.16 12.21
CA ALA A 101 -3.04 2.79 11.01
C ALA A 101 -3.10 3.89 9.94
N ALA A 102 -3.10 5.19 10.34
CA ALA A 102 -3.10 6.30 9.39
C ALA A 102 -1.74 6.44 8.66
N VAL A 103 -0.64 6.01 9.29
CA VAL A 103 0.67 5.94 8.64
C VAL A 103 0.67 4.79 7.62
N ARG A 104 0.18 3.60 8.00
CA ARG A 104 0.08 2.46 7.08
C ARG A 104 -0.85 2.73 5.89
N LEU A 105 -1.96 3.44 6.13
CA LEU A 105 -2.85 3.88 5.05
C LEU A 105 -2.12 4.79 4.06
N GLN A 106 -1.41 5.81 4.54
CA GLN A 106 -0.62 6.68 3.68
C GLN A 106 0.49 5.90 2.96
N ALA A 107 1.17 5.00 3.65
CA ALA A 107 2.19 4.15 3.06
C ALA A 107 1.63 3.33 1.88
N ALA A 108 0.45 2.73 2.06
CA ALA A 108 -0.23 2.01 0.99
C ALA A 108 -0.52 2.92 -0.22
N CYS A 109 -1.02 4.15 -0.01
CA CYS A 109 -1.24 5.11 -1.09
C CYS A 109 0.08 5.49 -1.78
N SER A 110 1.10 5.84 -1.00
CA SER A 110 2.36 6.38 -1.54
C SER A 110 3.14 5.34 -2.35
N TRP A 111 3.14 4.07 -1.96
CA TRP A 111 3.86 3.02 -2.70
C TRP A 111 3.25 2.69 -4.05
N GLY A 112 2.01 3.06 -4.32
CA GLY A 112 1.40 2.96 -5.66
C GLY A 112 2.12 3.80 -6.72
N GLU A 113 2.83 4.85 -6.31
CA GLU A 113 3.63 5.71 -7.20
C GLU A 113 5.00 5.08 -7.60
N SER A 114 5.35 3.93 -7.02
CA SER A 114 6.59 3.21 -7.31
C SER A 114 6.32 1.88 -7.99
N LYS A 115 7.16 1.52 -8.97
CA LYS A 115 7.14 0.19 -9.61
C LYS A 115 8.12 -0.80 -8.95
N SER A 116 8.75 -0.41 -7.85
CA SER A 116 9.75 -1.23 -7.15
C SER A 116 9.15 -2.49 -6.55
N ALA A 117 9.88 -3.59 -6.62
CA ALA A 117 9.49 -4.85 -5.98
C ALA A 117 9.42 -4.73 -4.46
N GLU A 118 10.23 -3.85 -3.86
CA GLU A 118 10.21 -3.55 -2.43
C GLU A 118 8.88 -2.90 -2.01
N ALA A 119 8.41 -1.91 -2.78
CA ALA A 119 7.11 -1.27 -2.56
C ALA A 119 5.97 -2.30 -2.65
N GLY A 120 6.02 -3.17 -3.66
CA GLY A 120 5.02 -4.24 -3.82
C GLY A 120 5.00 -5.22 -2.65
N ARG A 121 6.17 -5.62 -2.13
CA ARG A 121 6.24 -6.47 -0.92
C ARG A 121 5.69 -5.77 0.32
N ALA A 122 6.00 -4.49 0.49
CA ALA A 122 5.52 -3.70 1.60
C ALA A 122 3.99 -3.50 1.54
N LEU A 123 3.46 -3.22 0.34
CA LEU A 123 2.03 -3.10 0.10
C LEU A 123 1.29 -4.40 0.42
N ALA A 124 1.84 -5.55 0.01
CA ALA A 124 1.27 -6.87 0.33
C ALA A 124 1.24 -7.13 1.85
N ARG A 125 2.29 -6.77 2.60
CA ARG A 125 2.29 -6.88 4.07
C ARG A 125 1.17 -6.06 4.71
N VAL A 126 1.00 -4.79 4.28
CA VAL A 126 -0.09 -3.95 4.76
C VAL A 126 -1.45 -4.56 4.42
N ALA A 127 -1.62 -5.08 3.21
CA ALA A 127 -2.85 -5.73 2.76
C ALA A 127 -3.25 -6.89 3.67
N ILE A 128 -2.30 -7.76 4.01
CA ILE A 128 -2.54 -8.93 4.87
C ILE A 128 -2.83 -8.48 6.30
N ARG A 129 -1.99 -7.61 6.86
CA ARG A 129 -2.13 -7.11 8.24
C ARG A 129 -3.46 -6.43 8.49
N ASP A 130 -3.90 -5.59 7.56
CA ASP A 130 -5.06 -4.73 7.69
C ASP A 130 -6.25 -5.20 6.82
N ALA A 131 -6.34 -6.48 6.50
CA ALA A 131 -7.38 -7.05 5.63
C ALA A 131 -8.81 -6.73 6.10
N GLY A 132 -9.03 -6.63 7.41
CA GLY A 132 -10.30 -6.23 8.02
C GLY A 132 -10.58 -4.72 7.99
N ASN A 133 -9.60 -3.86 7.66
CA ASN A 133 -9.77 -2.42 7.65
C ASN A 133 -10.16 -1.93 6.25
N GLN A 134 -11.43 -1.54 6.08
CA GLN A 134 -11.97 -1.13 4.78
C GLN A 134 -11.22 0.05 4.13
N TYR A 135 -10.70 1.00 4.90
CA TYR A 135 -10.01 2.19 4.37
C TYR A 135 -8.61 1.84 3.88
N ILE A 136 -7.85 1.05 4.67
CA ILE A 136 -6.52 0.59 4.25
C ILE A 136 -6.65 -0.37 3.06
N ARG A 137 -7.66 -1.26 3.07
CA ARG A 137 -7.96 -2.13 1.95
C ARG A 137 -8.24 -1.35 0.66
N ALA A 138 -9.05 -0.29 0.74
CA ALA A 138 -9.30 0.59 -0.40
C ALA A 138 -8.02 1.26 -0.91
N ALA A 139 -7.16 1.76 -0.01
CA ALA A 139 -5.87 2.35 -0.36
C ALA A 139 -4.93 1.33 -1.04
N VAL A 140 -4.84 0.11 -0.51
CA VAL A 140 -4.07 -0.99 -1.10
C VAL A 140 -4.52 -1.27 -2.53
N PHE A 141 -5.82 -1.41 -2.75
CA PHE A 141 -6.34 -1.74 -4.08
C PHE A 141 -6.28 -0.55 -5.06
N SER A 142 -6.35 0.70 -4.59
CA SER A 142 -6.10 1.87 -5.46
C SER A 142 -4.65 1.94 -5.94
N SER A 143 -3.72 1.42 -5.16
CA SER A 143 -2.27 1.40 -5.45
C SER A 143 -1.78 0.09 -6.05
N ALA A 144 -2.69 -0.86 -6.29
CA ALA A 144 -2.33 -2.21 -6.70
C ALA A 144 -1.83 -2.31 -8.15
N GLU A 145 -2.05 -1.28 -9.00
CA GLU A 145 -1.77 -1.35 -10.45
C GLU A 145 -0.36 -1.87 -10.78
N PRO A 146 0.73 -1.31 -10.24
CA PRO A 146 2.08 -1.79 -10.53
C PRO A 146 2.47 -3.05 -9.72
N HIS A 147 1.68 -3.48 -8.76
CA HIS A 147 2.03 -4.50 -7.75
C HIS A 147 1.05 -5.67 -7.71
N PHE A 148 0.11 -5.73 -8.64
CA PHE A 148 -1.05 -6.61 -8.57
C PHE A 148 -0.67 -8.09 -8.42
N ASP A 149 0.29 -8.58 -9.20
CA ASP A 149 0.67 -10.00 -9.14
C ASP A 149 1.25 -10.38 -7.77
N ARG A 150 2.01 -9.47 -7.17
CA ARG A 150 2.56 -9.67 -5.82
C ARG A 150 1.48 -9.64 -4.75
N LEU A 151 0.54 -8.70 -4.85
CA LEU A 151 -0.60 -8.60 -3.95
C LEU A 151 -1.48 -9.85 -4.06
N ALA A 152 -1.74 -10.30 -5.27
CA ALA A 152 -2.53 -11.47 -5.55
C ALA A 152 -1.89 -12.75 -4.99
N GLN A 153 -0.60 -12.93 -5.21
CA GLN A 153 0.16 -14.03 -4.63
C GLN A 153 0.06 -14.04 -3.10
N ALA A 154 0.29 -12.90 -2.46
CA ALA A 154 0.22 -12.80 -1.00
C ALA A 154 -1.21 -13.05 -0.47
N ALA A 155 -2.23 -12.55 -1.15
CA ALA A 155 -3.63 -12.80 -0.80
C ALA A 155 -3.97 -14.31 -0.85
N LEU A 156 -3.47 -15.02 -1.85
CA LEU A 156 -3.65 -16.47 -2.00
C LEU A 156 -2.90 -17.26 -0.91
N GLU A 157 -1.64 -16.89 -0.66
CA GLU A 157 -0.81 -17.57 0.35
C GLU A 157 -1.37 -17.46 1.78
N HIS A 158 -2.06 -16.34 2.07
CA HIS A 158 -2.62 -16.06 3.41
C HIS A 158 -4.14 -16.27 3.50
N GLY A 159 -4.83 -16.62 2.41
CA GLY A 159 -6.28 -16.83 2.41
C GLY A 159 -7.10 -15.57 2.68
N VAL A 160 -6.57 -14.37 2.42
CA VAL A 160 -7.24 -13.09 2.69
C VAL A 160 -7.44 -12.28 1.41
N LEU A 161 -8.45 -11.40 1.39
CA LEU A 161 -8.72 -10.45 0.28
C LEU A 161 -8.96 -11.12 -1.07
N ILE A 162 -9.30 -12.40 -1.09
CA ILE A 162 -9.43 -13.20 -2.32
C ILE A 162 -10.51 -12.60 -3.23
N ASP A 163 -11.66 -12.22 -2.69
CA ASP A 163 -12.76 -11.62 -3.48
C ASP A 163 -12.36 -10.29 -4.12
N ASP A 164 -11.62 -9.45 -3.40
CA ASP A 164 -11.15 -8.16 -3.93
C ASP A 164 -10.11 -8.36 -5.02
N VAL A 165 -9.20 -9.31 -4.83
CA VAL A 165 -8.19 -9.69 -5.83
C VAL A 165 -8.86 -10.25 -7.08
N LEU A 166 -9.85 -11.13 -6.94
CA LEU A 166 -10.60 -11.69 -8.06
C LEU A 166 -11.37 -10.61 -8.83
N LYS A 167 -12.05 -9.69 -8.12
CA LYS A 167 -12.77 -8.56 -8.72
C LYS A 167 -11.84 -7.64 -9.52
N GLN A 168 -10.65 -7.35 -8.99
CA GLN A 168 -9.66 -6.57 -9.74
C GLN A 168 -9.00 -7.36 -10.86
N GLY A 169 -8.68 -8.63 -10.63
CA GLY A 169 -8.11 -9.53 -11.64
C GLY A 169 -9.01 -9.70 -12.86
N ALA A 170 -10.34 -9.74 -12.65
CA ALA A 170 -11.31 -9.81 -13.72
C ALA A 170 -11.23 -8.64 -14.73
N ARG A 171 -10.74 -7.50 -14.30
CA ARG A 171 -10.49 -6.32 -15.15
C ARG A 171 -9.18 -6.43 -15.94
N ARG A 172 -8.31 -7.37 -15.57
CA ARG A 172 -6.96 -7.60 -16.12
C ARG A 172 -6.91 -8.96 -16.79
N LYS A 173 -7.09 -9.00 -18.11
CA LYS A 173 -7.26 -10.23 -18.89
C LYS A 173 -6.11 -11.27 -18.76
N THR A 174 -4.90 -10.86 -18.36
CA THR A 174 -3.71 -11.73 -18.33
C THR A 174 -3.40 -12.39 -16.99
N SER A 175 -3.83 -11.80 -15.88
CA SER A 175 -3.49 -12.31 -14.53
C SER A 175 -4.54 -13.25 -13.92
N LEU A 176 -5.73 -13.29 -14.50
CA LEU A 176 -6.86 -14.01 -13.91
C LEU A 176 -6.70 -15.54 -13.96
N GLY A 177 -6.20 -16.08 -15.07
CA GLY A 177 -5.93 -17.52 -15.19
C GLY A 177 -4.88 -18.01 -14.20
N ALA A 178 -3.79 -17.24 -14.01
CA ALA A 178 -2.75 -17.55 -13.04
C ALA A 178 -3.26 -17.45 -11.59
N LEU A 179 -4.12 -16.48 -11.31
CA LEU A 179 -4.79 -16.31 -10.01
C LEU A 179 -5.70 -17.50 -9.69
N LEU A 180 -6.54 -17.89 -10.64
CA LEU A 180 -7.46 -19.02 -10.48
C LEU A 180 -6.70 -20.33 -10.35
N ALA A 181 -5.63 -20.52 -11.13
CA ALA A 181 -4.76 -21.69 -11.01
C ALA A 181 -4.06 -21.73 -9.63
N GLY A 182 -3.72 -20.56 -9.07
CA GLY A 182 -3.18 -20.44 -7.72
C GLY A 182 -4.21 -20.80 -6.64
N LEU A 183 -5.45 -20.32 -6.76
CA LEU A 183 -6.58 -20.65 -5.87
C LEU A 183 -6.89 -22.15 -5.86
N MET A 184 -6.68 -22.81 -6.98
CA MET A 184 -6.95 -24.23 -7.15
C MET A 184 -5.75 -25.12 -6.81
N LYS A 185 -4.71 -24.62 -6.16
CA LYS A 185 -3.64 -25.46 -5.60
C LYS A 185 -4.06 -25.98 -4.23
N PRO A 186 -3.95 -27.29 -3.98
CA PRO A 186 -4.22 -27.83 -2.66
C PRO A 186 -3.19 -27.31 -1.66
N GLY A 187 -3.64 -26.95 -0.46
CA GLY A 187 -2.79 -26.75 0.69
C GLY A 187 -2.21 -28.07 1.22
N LYS A 188 -1.53 -28.05 2.37
CA LYS A 188 -0.97 -29.25 3.00
C LYS A 188 -2.04 -30.28 3.37
N ASP A 189 -3.23 -29.81 3.71
CA ASP A 189 -4.38 -30.62 4.17
C ASP A 189 -5.48 -30.76 3.11
N GLY A 190 -5.15 -30.48 1.83
CA GLY A 190 -6.09 -30.53 0.71
C GLY A 190 -6.66 -29.15 0.33
N TYR A 191 -7.91 -29.13 -0.16
CA TYR A 191 -8.58 -27.90 -0.58
C TYR A 191 -9.45 -27.34 0.54
N GLU A 192 -9.26 -26.05 0.85
CA GLU A 192 -10.08 -25.37 1.84
C GLU A 192 -11.47 -24.98 1.29
N PRO A 193 -12.57 -25.19 2.03
CA PRO A 193 -13.92 -24.80 1.61
C PRO A 193 -14.05 -23.32 1.21
N GLU A 194 -13.24 -22.44 1.80
CA GLU A 194 -13.20 -21.02 1.51
C GLU A 194 -12.74 -20.71 0.08
N GLN A 195 -11.82 -21.51 -0.47
CA GLN A 195 -11.35 -21.39 -1.85
C GLN A 195 -12.51 -21.58 -2.85
N PHE A 196 -13.37 -22.56 -2.60
CA PHE A 196 -14.54 -22.82 -3.43
C PHE A 196 -15.65 -21.80 -3.26
N ARG A 197 -15.85 -21.28 -2.04
CA ARG A 197 -16.84 -20.20 -1.77
C ARG A 197 -16.47 -18.92 -2.50
N SER A 198 -15.21 -18.49 -2.42
CA SER A 198 -14.69 -17.29 -3.10
C SER A 198 -14.81 -17.42 -4.62
N LEU A 199 -14.47 -18.59 -5.16
CA LEU A 199 -14.63 -18.88 -6.59
C LEU A 199 -16.11 -18.86 -7.01
N GLY A 200 -16.99 -19.49 -6.25
CA GLY A 200 -18.44 -19.52 -6.50
C GLY A 200 -19.06 -18.12 -6.44
N GLY A 201 -18.72 -17.33 -5.42
CA GLY A 201 -19.17 -15.95 -5.30
C GLY A 201 -18.74 -15.08 -6.49
N TRP A 202 -17.49 -15.23 -6.93
CA TRP A 202 -16.98 -14.51 -8.08
C TRP A 202 -17.70 -14.92 -9.39
N LEU A 203 -17.93 -16.21 -9.62
CA LEU A 203 -18.63 -16.73 -10.80
C LEU A 203 -20.06 -16.22 -10.92
N ASN A 204 -20.78 -16.11 -9.82
CA ASN A 204 -22.14 -15.57 -9.81
C ASN A 204 -22.19 -14.10 -10.27
N HIS A 205 -21.11 -13.32 -10.06
CA HIS A 205 -21.02 -11.92 -10.48
C HIS A 205 -20.37 -11.73 -11.86
N ASN A 206 -19.78 -12.78 -12.44
CA ASN A 206 -19.07 -12.74 -13.72
C ASN A 206 -19.48 -13.91 -14.62
N PRO A 207 -20.69 -13.90 -15.19
CA PRO A 207 -21.24 -15.03 -15.94
C PRO A 207 -20.53 -15.27 -17.29
N LYS A 208 -19.77 -14.30 -17.81
CA LYS A 208 -18.98 -14.46 -19.04
C LYS A 208 -17.59 -14.95 -18.71
N VAL A 209 -17.35 -16.22 -18.90
CA VAL A 209 -16.10 -16.92 -18.62
C VAL A 209 -15.20 -16.92 -19.86
N SER A 210 -13.93 -16.51 -19.73
CA SER A 210 -12.95 -16.66 -20.81
C SER A 210 -12.58 -18.15 -21.02
N PRO A 211 -12.04 -18.54 -22.21
CA PRO A 211 -11.61 -19.92 -22.43
C PRO A 211 -10.62 -20.45 -21.38
N GLU A 212 -9.66 -19.59 -20.94
CA GLU A 212 -8.69 -19.94 -19.91
C GLU A 212 -9.37 -20.20 -18.55
N MET A 213 -10.41 -19.44 -18.26
CA MET A 213 -11.21 -19.59 -17.05
C MET A 213 -12.08 -20.87 -17.10
N ALA A 214 -12.57 -21.23 -18.30
CA ALA A 214 -13.31 -22.49 -18.48
C ALA A 214 -12.43 -23.71 -18.16
N GLU A 215 -11.14 -23.67 -18.50
CA GLU A 215 -10.19 -24.72 -18.15
C GLU A 215 -9.96 -24.85 -16.65
N VAL A 216 -9.80 -23.71 -15.94
CA VAL A 216 -9.65 -23.69 -14.48
C VAL A 216 -10.91 -24.20 -13.79
N LEU A 217 -12.09 -23.84 -14.29
CA LEU A 217 -13.37 -24.33 -13.79
C LEU A 217 -13.58 -25.82 -14.03
N ALA A 218 -13.14 -26.35 -15.18
CA ALA A 218 -13.18 -27.77 -15.46
C ALA A 218 -12.29 -28.56 -14.47
N ARG A 219 -11.10 -28.04 -14.16
CA ARG A 219 -10.23 -28.61 -13.11
C ARG A 219 -10.91 -28.55 -11.74
N ALA A 220 -11.51 -27.41 -11.37
CA ALA A 220 -12.22 -27.26 -10.10
C ALA A 220 -13.39 -28.26 -9.97
N ARG A 221 -14.14 -28.47 -11.03
CA ARG A 221 -15.21 -29.48 -11.06
C ARG A 221 -14.67 -30.91 -10.89
N GLY A 222 -13.57 -31.24 -11.56
CA GLY A 222 -12.91 -32.55 -11.42
C GLY A 222 -12.51 -32.82 -9.94
N ILE A 223 -11.96 -31.83 -9.27
CA ILE A 223 -11.55 -31.94 -7.86
C ILE A 223 -12.75 -32.15 -6.93
N VAL A 224 -13.88 -31.46 -7.17
CA VAL A 224 -15.09 -31.62 -6.36
C VAL A 224 -15.70 -33.00 -6.55
N THR A 225 -15.69 -33.52 -7.77
CA THR A 225 -16.21 -34.88 -8.07
C THR A 225 -15.33 -35.98 -7.50
N ASP A 226 -14.00 -35.82 -7.56
CA ASP A 226 -13.05 -36.77 -6.98
C ASP A 226 -13.05 -36.77 -5.46
N GLY A 227 -13.18 -35.56 -4.84
CA GLY A 227 -13.26 -35.39 -3.38
C GLY A 227 -14.56 -35.96 -2.77
N THR A 228 -15.67 -35.96 -3.50
CA THR A 228 -16.93 -36.57 -3.03
C THR A 228 -16.92 -38.11 -3.16
N ALA A 229 -16.13 -38.65 -4.08
CA ALA A 229 -15.98 -40.11 -4.22
C ALA A 229 -15.15 -40.75 -3.09
N SER A 230 -14.18 -40.00 -2.51
CA SER A 230 -13.35 -40.52 -1.41
C SER A 230 -13.97 -40.38 -0.01
N SER A 231 -15.06 -39.62 0.14
CA SER A 231 -15.77 -39.47 1.44
C SER A 231 -17.00 -40.37 1.58
N LEU A 232 -17.32 -41.19 0.57
CA LEU A 232 -18.44 -42.16 0.55
C LEU A 232 -17.98 -43.63 0.53
N SER A 233 -16.68 -43.87 0.67
CA SER A 233 -16.08 -45.18 0.89
C SER A 233 -15.48 -45.25 2.29
#